data_112b9d16eb2f4c4eef50c4af99d03fb7
#
_entry.id   112b9d16eb2f4c4eef50c4af99d03fb7
#
_cell.length_a   1.000
_cell.length_b   1.000
_cell.length_c   1.000
_cell.angle_alpha   90.00
_cell.angle_beta   90.00
_cell.angle_gamma   90.00
#
_symmetry.space_group_name_H-M   'P 1'
#
loop_
_entity.id
_entity.type
_entity.pdbx_description
1 polymer ?
#
loop_
_entity_poly.entity_id
_entity_poly.type
_entity_poly.pdbx_seq_one_letter_code
_entity_poly.pdbx_strand_id
1 'polypeptide(L)'
;MLPNEDQQAIAAMARQFARERLKPFAEAWDREHRYPAEAIAEMAGLGFFGMLVPEQWGGSDTGYVAYAMALEEIAAGDGACSTIMSVHNSVGCMPILAFGNEQQKRDFLVPLARGEQIGAFALTEPQAGSDASSLRTRAVRDGDSYVLNGAKQFITSGRHAGTVIVFAVTDPQADKRGISAFIVPTDTPGYEVVRVEEKLGQHASDTCQLAFNDLRVPIANRLGEEGEGYRIALANLEGGRIGIAAQAVGMAQAAFEAARDYAGEREAFGKPILEHQAVAFRLADMATQIAVARQMVRHAAALREACKPALVEASMAKLFASEMAEKVCSAAIQTLGGYGYLRDFPVERIYRDVRVCQIYEGTSDIQRLVIARNLQELK
;
A
#
# COMPACT_ATOMS: atom_id res chain seq x y z
N MET A 1 -0.76 -12.04 -19.74
CA MET A 1 0.25 -13.03 -19.30
C MET A 1 -0.43 -14.02 -18.37
N LEU A 2 -0.16 -15.32 -18.50
CA LEU A 2 -0.61 -16.32 -17.55
C LEU A 2 0.45 -16.49 -16.46
N PRO A 3 0.07 -16.52 -15.16
CA PRO A 3 1.00 -16.78 -14.07
C PRO A 3 1.61 -18.19 -14.19
N ASN A 4 2.86 -18.34 -13.79
CA ASN A 4 3.53 -19.64 -13.68
C ASN A 4 3.05 -20.41 -12.43
N GLU A 5 3.53 -21.65 -12.25
CA GLU A 5 3.10 -22.52 -11.14
C GLU A 5 3.49 -21.95 -9.77
N ASP A 6 4.68 -21.39 -9.63
CA ASP A 6 5.16 -20.80 -8.37
C ASP A 6 4.33 -19.56 -7.98
N GLN A 7 4.04 -18.68 -8.95
CA GLN A 7 3.18 -17.51 -8.73
C GLN A 7 1.77 -17.93 -8.31
N GLN A 8 1.23 -19.00 -8.90
CA GLN A 8 -0.07 -19.54 -8.52
C GLN A 8 -0.05 -20.18 -7.13
N ALA A 9 1.01 -20.89 -6.76
CA ALA A 9 1.18 -21.48 -5.43
C ALA A 9 1.25 -20.42 -4.35
N ILE A 10 2.02 -19.34 -4.57
CA ILE A 10 2.12 -18.19 -3.65
C ILE A 10 0.76 -17.51 -3.48
N ALA A 11 0.03 -17.27 -4.57
CA ALA A 11 -1.32 -16.69 -4.50
C ALA A 11 -2.30 -17.62 -3.78
N ALA A 12 -2.22 -18.95 -3.97
CA ALA A 12 -3.05 -19.91 -3.27
C ALA A 12 -2.79 -19.92 -1.75
N MET A 13 -1.51 -19.84 -1.34
CA MET A 13 -1.11 -19.71 0.05
C MET A 13 -1.65 -18.41 0.67
N ALA A 14 -1.50 -17.27 -0.04
CA ALA A 14 -2.04 -15.99 0.41
C ALA A 14 -3.57 -16.03 0.55
N ARG A 15 -4.27 -16.65 -0.41
CA ARG A 15 -5.73 -16.84 -0.36
C ARG A 15 -6.17 -17.68 0.82
N GLN A 16 -5.49 -18.80 1.10
CA GLN A 16 -5.80 -19.64 2.24
C GLN A 16 -5.62 -18.85 3.53
N PHE A 17 -4.49 -18.20 3.70
CA PHE A 17 -4.22 -17.36 4.87
C PHE A 17 -5.28 -16.24 5.03
N ALA A 18 -5.61 -15.53 3.97
CA ALA A 18 -6.61 -14.47 3.99
C ALA A 18 -7.99 -14.98 4.43
N ARG A 19 -8.41 -16.16 3.95
CA ARG A 19 -9.69 -16.77 4.31
C ARG A 19 -9.74 -17.25 5.76
N GLU A 20 -8.66 -17.83 6.27
CA GLU A 20 -8.60 -18.47 7.58
C GLU A 20 -8.20 -17.51 8.69
N ARG A 21 -7.31 -16.55 8.40
CA ARG A 21 -6.65 -15.71 9.40
C ARG A 21 -6.97 -14.22 9.34
N LEU A 22 -7.51 -13.72 8.22
CA LEU A 22 -7.87 -12.30 8.09
C LEU A 22 -9.39 -12.10 8.06
N LYS A 23 -10.07 -12.69 7.10
CA LYS A 23 -11.51 -12.48 6.86
C LYS A 23 -12.39 -12.70 8.10
N PRO A 24 -12.18 -13.72 8.95
CA PRO A 24 -13.01 -13.95 10.14
C PRO A 24 -12.85 -12.88 11.23
N PHE A 25 -11.73 -12.15 11.24
CA PHE A 25 -11.40 -11.16 12.28
C PHE A 25 -11.50 -9.71 11.82
N ALA A 26 -11.59 -9.49 10.51
CA ALA A 26 -11.54 -8.16 9.89
C ALA A 26 -12.62 -7.20 10.41
N GLU A 27 -13.84 -7.70 10.70
CA GLU A 27 -14.92 -6.90 11.27
C GLU A 27 -14.58 -6.41 12.69
N ALA A 28 -14.04 -7.31 13.54
CA ALA A 28 -13.67 -6.96 14.90
C ALA A 28 -12.52 -5.95 14.92
N TRP A 29 -11.51 -6.13 14.07
CA TRP A 29 -10.40 -5.18 13.96
C TRP A 29 -10.86 -3.80 13.50
N ASP A 30 -11.75 -3.72 12.49
CA ASP A 30 -12.32 -2.48 12.01
C ASP A 30 -13.14 -1.77 13.11
N ARG A 31 -14.01 -2.51 13.81
CA ARG A 31 -14.89 -1.97 14.85
C ARG A 31 -14.11 -1.45 16.06
N GLU A 32 -13.07 -2.17 16.46
CA GLU A 32 -12.25 -1.86 17.63
C GLU A 32 -11.08 -0.91 17.32
N HIS A 33 -10.87 -0.56 16.05
CA HIS A 33 -9.68 0.18 15.58
C HIS A 33 -8.38 -0.50 16.04
N ARG A 34 -8.35 -1.84 16.00
CA ARG A 34 -7.30 -2.66 16.59
C ARG A 34 -6.29 -3.12 15.54
N TYR A 35 -5.02 -2.80 15.78
CA TYR A 35 -3.91 -3.31 14.97
C TYR A 35 -3.85 -4.85 15.07
N PRO A 36 -3.78 -5.58 13.96
CA PRO A 36 -3.86 -7.04 13.91
C PRO A 36 -2.50 -7.70 14.14
N ALA A 37 -1.86 -7.44 15.30
CA ALA A 37 -0.48 -7.83 15.57
C ALA A 37 -0.18 -9.30 15.32
N GLU A 38 -1.08 -10.21 15.73
CA GLU A 38 -0.93 -11.66 15.54
C GLU A 38 -0.93 -12.03 14.05
N ALA A 39 -1.87 -11.48 13.27
CA ALA A 39 -1.95 -11.73 11.84
C ALA A 39 -0.73 -11.17 11.11
N ILE A 40 -0.22 -10.00 11.52
CA ILE A 40 1.01 -9.40 10.97
C ILE A 40 2.22 -10.30 11.27
N ALA A 41 2.34 -10.83 12.48
CA ALA A 41 3.42 -11.77 12.84
C ALA A 41 3.34 -13.07 12.02
N GLU A 42 2.15 -13.60 11.79
CA GLU A 42 1.95 -14.77 10.92
C GLU A 42 2.30 -14.46 9.45
N MET A 43 1.93 -13.28 8.94
CA MET A 43 2.32 -12.81 7.60
C MET A 43 3.86 -12.72 7.46
N ALA A 44 4.55 -12.26 8.51
CA ALA A 44 6.00 -12.26 8.56
C ALA A 44 6.58 -13.68 8.45
N GLY A 45 6.04 -14.62 9.23
CA GLY A 45 6.43 -16.04 9.19
C GLY A 45 6.22 -16.71 7.83
N LEU A 46 5.26 -16.22 7.03
CA LEU A 46 5.00 -16.67 5.66
C LEU A 46 5.83 -15.94 4.59
N GLY A 47 6.70 -14.99 5.00
CA GLY A 47 7.58 -14.25 4.10
C GLY A 47 6.90 -13.12 3.31
N PHE A 48 5.68 -12.71 3.66
CA PHE A 48 4.95 -11.67 2.93
C PHE A 48 5.55 -10.26 3.06
N PHE A 49 6.45 -10.04 4.02
CA PHE A 49 7.13 -8.75 4.20
C PHE A 49 8.48 -8.65 3.47
N GLY A 50 9.01 -9.75 2.94
CA GLY A 50 10.27 -9.80 2.18
C GLY A 50 10.10 -10.19 0.71
N MET A 51 8.91 -10.11 0.14
CA MET A 51 8.61 -10.67 -1.20
C MET A 51 9.44 -10.08 -2.33
N LEU A 52 9.79 -8.80 -2.25
CA LEU A 52 10.56 -8.07 -3.25
C LEU A 52 12.06 -7.95 -2.91
N VAL A 53 12.48 -8.49 -1.77
CA VAL A 53 13.85 -8.40 -1.29
C VAL A 53 14.60 -9.69 -1.63
N PRO A 54 15.82 -9.62 -2.21
CA PRO A 54 16.63 -10.80 -2.51
C PRO A 54 16.94 -11.65 -1.26
N GLU A 55 17.09 -12.97 -1.46
CA GLU A 55 17.36 -13.95 -0.40
C GLU A 55 18.60 -13.60 0.44
N GLN A 56 19.66 -13.08 -0.20
CA GLN A 56 20.88 -12.65 0.50
C GLN A 56 20.63 -11.57 1.57
N TRP A 57 19.51 -10.86 1.51
CA TRP A 57 19.05 -9.85 2.46
C TRP A 57 17.86 -10.32 3.30
N GLY A 58 17.59 -11.62 3.32
CA GLY A 58 16.55 -12.22 4.17
C GLY A 58 15.14 -12.18 3.59
N GLY A 59 14.98 -11.76 2.33
CA GLY A 59 13.72 -11.81 1.59
C GLY A 59 13.49 -13.13 0.86
N SER A 60 12.44 -13.21 0.08
CA SER A 60 12.03 -14.39 -0.70
C SER A 60 12.11 -14.22 -2.22
N ASP A 61 12.45 -13.01 -2.71
CA ASP A 61 12.69 -12.69 -4.13
C ASP A 61 11.64 -13.26 -5.11
N THR A 62 10.36 -13.16 -4.73
CA THR A 62 9.26 -13.80 -5.47
C THR A 62 8.88 -13.07 -6.77
N GLY A 63 9.39 -11.86 -6.97
CA GLY A 63 9.07 -11.00 -8.10
C GLY A 63 7.76 -10.23 -7.94
N TYR A 64 7.58 -9.24 -8.82
CA TYR A 64 6.44 -8.31 -8.74
C TYR A 64 5.10 -8.96 -9.10
N VAL A 65 5.08 -9.98 -9.97
CA VAL A 65 3.83 -10.65 -10.35
C VAL A 65 3.29 -11.46 -9.18
N ALA A 66 4.13 -12.28 -8.53
CA ALA A 66 3.72 -13.05 -7.36
C ALA A 66 3.33 -12.13 -6.20
N TYR A 67 4.10 -11.06 -5.96
CA TYR A 67 3.78 -10.04 -4.98
C TYR A 67 2.40 -9.40 -5.21
N ALA A 68 2.10 -8.96 -6.44
CA ALA A 68 0.80 -8.36 -6.76
C ALA A 68 -0.36 -9.36 -6.58
N MET A 69 -0.15 -10.62 -6.96
CA MET A 69 -1.16 -11.68 -6.77
C MET A 69 -1.40 -12.00 -5.29
N ALA A 70 -0.34 -12.10 -4.49
CA ALA A 70 -0.46 -12.33 -3.05
C ALA A 70 -1.17 -11.14 -2.37
N LEU A 71 -0.79 -9.92 -2.73
CA LEU A 71 -1.38 -8.70 -2.17
C LEU A 71 -2.88 -8.56 -2.51
N GLU A 72 -3.28 -8.97 -3.72
CA GLU A 72 -4.69 -9.05 -4.11
C GLU A 72 -5.47 -9.98 -3.17
N GLU A 73 -4.94 -11.15 -2.85
CA GLU A 73 -5.59 -12.12 -1.97
C GLU A 73 -5.63 -11.65 -0.50
N ILE A 74 -4.56 -11.04 0.00
CA ILE A 74 -4.55 -10.44 1.34
C ILE A 74 -5.59 -9.31 1.44
N ALA A 75 -5.69 -8.46 0.41
CA ALA A 75 -6.67 -7.39 0.36
C ALA A 75 -8.13 -7.90 0.31
N ALA A 76 -8.36 -9.06 -0.31
CA ALA A 76 -9.66 -9.71 -0.28
C ALA A 76 -10.04 -10.23 1.13
N GLY A 77 -9.07 -10.51 1.99
CA GLY A 77 -9.27 -10.83 3.39
C GLY A 77 -9.49 -9.61 4.27
N ASP A 78 -8.56 -8.65 4.18
CA ASP A 78 -8.59 -7.40 4.94
C ASP A 78 -7.80 -6.27 4.25
N GLY A 79 -8.46 -5.13 4.00
CA GLY A 79 -7.87 -3.99 3.34
C GLY A 79 -6.73 -3.35 4.14
N ALA A 80 -6.83 -3.29 5.46
CA ALA A 80 -5.82 -2.68 6.33
C ALA A 80 -4.52 -3.52 6.39
N CYS A 81 -4.63 -4.85 6.51
CA CYS A 81 -3.47 -5.76 6.44
C CYS A 81 -2.74 -5.63 5.11
N SER A 82 -3.48 -5.49 4.00
CA SER A 82 -2.88 -5.31 2.69
C SER A 82 -2.17 -3.96 2.54
N THR A 83 -2.66 -2.91 3.20
CA THR A 83 -1.97 -1.60 3.23
C THR A 83 -0.63 -1.70 3.97
N ILE A 84 -0.61 -2.36 5.13
CA ILE A 84 0.63 -2.59 5.89
C ILE A 84 1.64 -3.37 5.03
N MET A 85 1.21 -4.46 4.40
CA MET A 85 2.05 -5.29 3.51
C MET A 85 2.58 -4.49 2.31
N SER A 86 1.72 -3.68 1.67
CA SER A 86 2.09 -2.89 0.49
C SER A 86 3.12 -1.82 0.82
N VAL A 87 2.86 -1.00 1.82
CA VAL A 87 3.76 0.09 2.25
C VAL A 87 5.11 -0.48 2.69
N HIS A 88 5.09 -1.55 3.48
CA HIS A 88 6.31 -2.20 3.96
C HIS A 88 7.21 -2.68 2.81
N ASN A 89 6.67 -3.48 1.88
CA ASN A 89 7.46 -4.02 0.77
C ASN A 89 7.92 -2.90 -0.18
N SER A 90 7.02 -1.97 -0.58
CA SER A 90 7.32 -1.01 -1.64
C SER A 90 8.16 0.18 -1.18
N VAL A 91 7.75 0.87 -0.13
CA VAL A 91 8.39 2.13 0.31
C VAL A 91 9.13 1.99 1.64
N GLY A 92 8.93 0.91 2.38
CA GLY A 92 9.74 0.55 3.56
C GLY A 92 11.07 -0.10 3.15
N CYS A 93 11.01 -1.21 2.41
CA CYS A 93 12.17 -2.03 2.05
C CYS A 93 12.93 -1.52 0.81
N MET A 94 12.21 -1.20 -0.28
CA MET A 94 12.85 -0.91 -1.57
C MET A 94 13.77 0.32 -1.58
N PRO A 95 13.52 1.42 -0.84
CA PRO A 95 14.49 2.51 -0.75
C PRO A 95 15.84 2.06 -0.21
N ILE A 96 15.85 1.23 0.86
CA ILE A 96 17.09 0.72 1.45
C ILE A 96 17.77 -0.28 0.51
N LEU A 97 17.00 -1.15 -0.14
CA LEU A 97 17.55 -2.09 -1.12
C LEU A 97 18.26 -1.37 -2.27
N ALA A 98 17.64 -0.33 -2.83
CA ALA A 98 18.11 0.35 -4.04
C ALA A 98 19.20 1.40 -3.77
N PHE A 99 19.19 2.07 -2.62
CA PHE A 99 20.03 3.22 -2.33
C PHE A 99 20.88 3.06 -1.06
N GLY A 100 20.63 2.04 -0.26
CA GLY A 100 21.40 1.74 0.95
C GLY A 100 22.73 1.10 0.64
N ASN A 101 23.74 1.42 1.45
CA ASN A 101 25.01 0.72 1.44
C ASN A 101 24.87 -0.66 2.14
N GLU A 102 25.93 -1.47 2.06
CA GLU A 102 25.93 -2.84 2.60
C GLU A 102 25.66 -2.90 4.12
N GLN A 103 26.13 -1.89 4.89
CA GLN A 103 25.89 -1.84 6.31
C GLN A 103 24.42 -1.48 6.60
N GLN A 104 23.87 -0.49 5.91
CA GLN A 104 22.47 -0.11 6.05
C GLN A 104 21.52 -1.26 5.67
N LYS A 105 21.86 -2.05 4.63
CA LYS A 105 21.09 -3.25 4.26
C LYS A 105 21.13 -4.30 5.37
N ARG A 106 22.30 -4.56 5.96
CA ARG A 106 22.40 -5.51 7.09
C ARG A 106 21.62 -5.04 8.31
N ASP A 107 21.76 -3.78 8.67
CA ASP A 107 21.21 -3.26 9.93
C ASP A 107 19.71 -3.00 9.87
N PHE A 108 19.19 -2.60 8.68
CA PHE A 108 17.80 -2.17 8.53
C PHE A 108 16.98 -3.02 7.57
N LEU A 109 17.53 -3.38 6.39
CA LEU A 109 16.75 -4.13 5.40
C LEU A 109 16.50 -5.57 5.83
N VAL A 110 17.49 -6.24 6.42
CA VAL A 110 17.35 -7.65 6.84
C VAL A 110 16.24 -7.83 7.88
N PRO A 111 16.17 -7.04 8.98
CA PRO A 111 15.05 -7.13 9.92
C PRO A 111 13.69 -6.82 9.29
N LEU A 112 13.63 -5.86 8.36
CA LEU A 112 12.42 -5.55 7.62
C LEU A 112 12.00 -6.73 6.73
N ALA A 113 12.91 -7.26 5.91
CA ALA A 113 12.62 -8.34 4.98
C ALA A 113 12.15 -9.63 5.68
N ARG A 114 12.63 -9.88 6.91
CA ARG A 114 12.16 -10.97 7.76
C ARG A 114 10.86 -10.68 8.50
N GLY A 115 10.36 -9.44 8.41
CA GLY A 115 9.18 -9.01 9.15
C GLY A 115 9.39 -8.91 10.67
N GLU A 116 10.64 -8.90 11.15
CA GLU A 116 10.98 -8.66 12.55
C GLU A 116 10.65 -7.23 12.97
N GLN A 117 10.63 -6.32 12.00
CA GLN A 117 10.19 -4.94 12.12
C GLN A 117 9.31 -4.57 10.93
N ILE A 118 8.40 -3.63 11.16
CA ILE A 118 7.61 -3.00 10.08
C ILE A 118 8.30 -1.71 9.65
N GLY A 119 8.35 -1.50 8.32
CA GLY A 119 8.87 -0.27 7.71
C GLY A 119 7.76 0.73 7.42
N ALA A 120 8.08 2.02 7.55
CA ALA A 120 7.21 3.13 7.19
C ALA A 120 7.95 4.17 6.33
N PHE A 121 7.17 5.09 5.74
CA PHE A 121 7.67 6.08 4.78
C PHE A 121 7.07 7.46 5.10
N ALA A 122 7.90 8.37 5.57
CA ALA A 122 7.50 9.67 6.07
C ALA A 122 7.91 10.79 5.10
N LEU A 123 7.16 10.91 3.99
CA LEU A 123 7.33 11.96 2.98
C LEU A 123 6.35 13.10 3.23
N THR A 124 5.06 12.82 3.26
CA THR A 124 3.96 13.78 3.31
C THR A 124 4.00 14.66 4.56
N GLU A 125 3.71 15.95 4.37
CA GLU A 125 3.55 16.94 5.43
C GLU A 125 2.17 17.61 5.34
N PRO A 126 1.69 18.31 6.39
CA PRO A 126 0.37 18.93 6.37
C PRO A 126 0.11 19.84 5.15
N GLN A 127 1.14 20.51 4.64
CA GLN A 127 1.06 21.40 3.46
C GLN A 127 1.60 20.78 2.16
N ALA A 128 2.25 19.60 2.22
CA ALA A 128 2.96 18.99 1.10
C ALA A 128 2.51 17.52 0.91
N GLY A 129 1.44 17.31 0.16
CA GLY A 129 0.95 16.00 -0.27
C GLY A 129 1.33 15.72 -1.72
N SER A 130 0.45 16.09 -2.66
CA SER A 130 0.70 15.92 -4.10
C SER A 130 1.91 16.71 -4.61
N ASP A 131 2.21 17.87 -4.00
CA ASP A 131 3.46 18.58 -4.19
C ASP A 131 4.49 18.15 -3.14
N ALA A 132 5.06 16.97 -3.35
CA ALA A 132 6.08 16.39 -2.46
C ALA A 132 7.43 17.13 -2.51
N SER A 133 7.57 18.17 -3.32
CA SER A 133 8.77 19.00 -3.32
C SER A 133 8.72 20.17 -2.31
N SER A 134 7.52 20.49 -1.79
CA SER A 134 7.30 21.61 -0.87
C SER A 134 7.45 21.24 0.61
N LEU A 135 8.39 20.34 0.93
CA LEU A 135 8.67 19.91 2.30
C LEU A 135 9.24 21.07 3.14
N ARG A 136 8.92 21.06 4.44
CA ARG A 136 9.41 22.02 5.44
C ARG A 136 10.17 21.39 6.59
N THR A 137 10.05 20.09 6.81
CA THR A 137 10.89 19.34 7.77
C THR A 137 12.34 19.56 7.39
N ARG A 138 13.14 20.03 8.34
CA ARG A 138 14.56 20.37 8.13
C ARG A 138 15.45 19.31 8.75
N ALA A 139 16.62 19.11 8.13
CA ALA A 139 17.71 18.33 8.66
C ALA A 139 18.97 19.19 8.61
N VAL A 140 19.46 19.59 9.77
CA VAL A 140 20.67 20.43 9.90
C VAL A 140 21.82 19.57 10.36
N ARG A 141 22.94 19.62 9.65
CA ARG A 141 24.14 18.87 10.03
C ARG A 141 24.76 19.43 11.32
N ASP A 142 25.03 18.56 12.29
CA ASP A 142 25.68 18.87 13.55
C ASP A 142 26.70 17.77 13.88
N GLY A 143 27.96 18.05 13.58
CA GLY A 143 29.06 17.09 13.73
C GLY A 143 28.89 15.87 12.83
N ASP A 144 28.76 14.69 13.43
CA ASP A 144 28.57 13.38 12.79
C ASP A 144 27.08 12.95 12.68
N SER A 145 26.17 13.89 12.91
CA SER A 145 24.73 13.66 12.90
C SER A 145 24.00 14.75 12.11
N TYR A 146 22.74 14.48 11.76
CA TYR A 146 21.74 15.49 11.38
C TYR A 146 20.73 15.63 12.52
N VAL A 147 20.30 16.85 12.78
CA VAL A 147 19.21 17.18 13.69
C VAL A 147 17.98 17.49 12.86
N LEU A 148 16.98 16.63 12.98
CA LEU A 148 15.71 16.77 12.26
C LEU A 148 14.67 17.46 13.12
N ASN A 149 14.02 18.47 12.54
CA ASN A 149 12.90 19.20 13.15
C ASN A 149 11.79 19.40 12.13
N GLY A 150 10.53 19.08 12.51
CA GLY A 150 9.38 19.24 11.65
C GLY A 150 8.25 18.27 11.97
N ALA A 151 7.31 18.15 11.02
CA ALA A 151 6.15 17.29 11.20
C ALA A 151 5.85 16.51 9.91
N LYS A 152 5.34 15.28 10.07
CA LYS A 152 4.87 14.45 8.96
C LYS A 152 3.40 14.10 9.17
N GLN A 153 2.67 13.91 8.08
CA GLN A 153 1.24 13.69 8.09
C GLN A 153 0.88 12.44 7.30
N PHE A 154 -0.14 11.72 7.78
CA PHE A 154 -0.68 10.51 7.13
C PHE A 154 0.33 9.37 6.96
N ILE A 155 1.19 9.16 7.96
CA ILE A 155 2.23 8.13 7.90
C ILE A 155 1.65 6.78 8.31
N THR A 156 1.51 5.88 7.34
CA THR A 156 1.08 4.49 7.55
C THR A 156 2.11 3.76 8.41
N SER A 157 1.62 3.01 9.39
CA SER A 157 2.43 2.27 10.37
C SER A 157 3.35 3.14 11.23
N GLY A 158 3.09 4.46 11.33
CA GLY A 158 3.96 5.39 12.07
C GLY A 158 4.11 5.05 13.55
N ARG A 159 3.11 4.37 14.15
CA ARG A 159 3.16 3.88 15.54
C ARG A 159 3.82 2.51 15.68
N HIS A 160 3.58 1.62 14.71
CA HIS A 160 3.99 0.21 14.80
C HIS A 160 5.27 -0.10 14.02
N ALA A 161 5.79 0.86 13.24
CA ALA A 161 7.05 0.68 12.55
C ALA A 161 8.24 0.65 13.52
N GLY A 162 9.23 -0.19 13.24
CA GLY A 162 10.53 -0.14 13.88
C GLY A 162 11.53 0.74 13.15
N THR A 163 11.32 0.93 11.83
CA THR A 163 12.17 1.75 10.96
C THR A 163 11.33 2.60 10.03
N VAL A 164 11.65 3.90 9.91
CA VAL A 164 10.97 4.85 9.02
C VAL A 164 11.96 5.52 8.08
N ILE A 165 11.62 5.58 6.79
CA ILE A 165 12.35 6.41 5.83
C ILE A 165 11.81 7.83 5.90
N VAL A 166 12.60 8.77 6.39
CA VAL A 166 12.22 10.18 6.59
C VAL A 166 12.86 11.05 5.52
N PHE A 167 12.08 11.93 4.91
CA PHE A 167 12.55 12.94 3.96
C PHE A 167 12.56 14.32 4.61
N ALA A 168 13.68 15.02 4.52
CA ALA A 168 13.84 16.35 5.10
C ALA A 168 14.73 17.24 4.23
N VAL A 169 14.57 18.54 4.37
CA VAL A 169 15.33 19.55 3.64
C VAL A 169 16.67 19.76 4.32
N THR A 170 17.76 19.45 3.61
CA THR A 170 19.14 19.70 4.02
C THR A 170 19.68 21.01 3.43
N ASP A 171 19.25 21.37 2.21
CA ASP A 171 19.58 22.66 1.57
C ASP A 171 18.31 23.36 1.07
N PRO A 172 17.83 24.40 1.78
CA PRO A 172 16.62 25.11 1.39
C PRO A 172 16.75 25.96 0.13
N GLN A 173 17.97 26.14 -0.42
CA GLN A 173 18.19 26.93 -1.64
C GLN A 173 18.22 26.07 -2.91
N ALA A 174 18.31 24.74 -2.76
CA ALA A 174 18.46 23.82 -3.88
C ALA A 174 17.13 23.17 -4.35
N ASP A 175 15.96 23.66 -3.92
CA ASP A 175 14.65 23.13 -4.26
C ASP A 175 14.58 21.60 -4.06
N LYS A 176 14.16 20.86 -5.08
CA LYS A 176 14.07 19.39 -5.06
C LYS A 176 15.39 18.69 -4.77
N ARG A 177 16.53 19.33 -5.13
CA ARG A 177 17.88 18.82 -4.86
C ARG A 177 18.36 19.15 -3.44
N GLY A 178 17.57 19.87 -2.69
CA GLY A 178 17.83 20.15 -1.27
C GLY A 178 17.15 19.13 -0.32
N ILE A 179 16.45 18.13 -0.84
CA ILE A 179 15.79 17.10 -0.03
C ILE A 179 16.70 15.88 0.08
N SER A 180 16.90 15.40 1.31
CA SER A 180 17.65 14.18 1.63
C SER A 180 16.75 13.14 2.30
N ALA A 181 17.16 11.87 2.25
CA ALA A 181 16.47 10.76 2.87
C ALA A 181 17.28 10.18 4.02
N PHE A 182 16.60 9.76 5.09
CA PHE A 182 17.21 9.23 6.30
C PHE A 182 16.50 7.95 6.75
N ILE A 183 17.27 6.96 7.20
CA ILE A 183 16.75 5.76 7.86
C ILE A 183 16.70 6.06 9.37
N VAL A 184 15.51 6.06 9.94
CA VAL A 184 15.28 6.45 11.33
C VAL A 184 14.64 5.29 12.10
N PRO A 185 15.33 4.70 13.09
CA PRO A 185 14.70 3.85 14.10
C PRO A 185 13.67 4.65 14.89
N THR A 186 12.50 4.07 15.13
CA THR A 186 11.38 4.81 15.77
C THR A 186 11.54 5.00 17.28
N ASP A 187 12.48 4.30 17.89
CA ASP A 187 12.88 4.47 19.29
C ASP A 187 13.91 5.60 19.50
N THR A 188 14.32 6.28 18.42
CA THR A 188 15.26 7.42 18.50
C THR A 188 14.61 8.58 19.25
N PRO A 189 15.26 9.14 20.29
CA PRO A 189 14.74 10.30 21.01
C PRO A 189 14.41 11.47 20.07
N GLY A 190 13.23 12.05 20.23
CA GLY A 190 12.73 13.12 19.35
C GLY A 190 11.82 12.61 18.22
N TYR A 191 11.63 11.30 18.04
CA TYR A 191 10.57 10.74 17.22
C TYR A 191 9.29 10.64 18.04
N GLU A 192 8.25 11.35 17.64
CA GLU A 192 7.00 11.41 18.38
C GLU A 192 5.79 11.11 17.49
N VAL A 193 4.95 10.17 17.93
CA VAL A 193 3.62 9.95 17.37
C VAL A 193 2.66 10.90 18.06
N VAL A 194 2.35 12.02 17.42
CA VAL A 194 1.47 13.07 17.97
C VAL A 194 0.02 12.58 18.00
N ARG A 195 -0.40 11.90 16.94
CA ARG A 195 -1.77 11.43 16.78
C ARG A 195 -1.83 10.23 15.84
N VAL A 196 -2.72 9.30 16.14
CA VAL A 196 -3.25 8.34 15.17
C VAL A 196 -4.56 8.89 14.63
N GLU A 197 -4.66 9.00 13.31
CA GLU A 197 -5.81 9.63 12.65
C GLU A 197 -7.05 8.73 12.71
N GLU A 198 -8.19 9.32 12.99
CA GLU A 198 -9.50 8.69 12.79
C GLU A 198 -9.85 8.77 11.30
N LYS A 199 -10.12 7.63 10.68
CA LYS A 199 -10.29 7.50 9.23
C LYS A 199 -11.68 7.01 8.86
N LEU A 200 -12.04 7.16 7.59
CA LEU A 200 -13.26 6.59 7.01
C LEU A 200 -13.23 5.05 7.03
N GLY A 201 -12.09 4.44 6.74
CA GLY A 201 -11.87 3.00 6.66
C GLY A 201 -10.43 2.60 6.97
N GLN A 202 -10.11 1.31 6.79
CA GLN A 202 -8.83 0.70 7.12
C GLN A 202 -8.41 0.98 8.57
N HIS A 203 -9.35 0.85 9.50
CA HIS A 203 -9.15 1.20 10.90
C HIS A 203 -8.09 0.34 11.60
N ALA A 204 -7.88 -0.88 11.11
CA ALA A 204 -6.87 -1.80 11.63
C ALA A 204 -5.41 -1.44 11.25
N SER A 205 -5.21 -0.48 10.33
CA SER A 205 -3.90 0.09 10.00
C SER A 205 -3.79 1.47 10.60
N ASP A 206 -2.78 1.74 11.41
CA ASP A 206 -2.53 3.08 11.92
C ASP A 206 -2.03 4.02 10.82
N THR A 207 -2.46 5.26 10.92
CA THR A 207 -2.03 6.36 10.05
C THR A 207 -1.75 7.54 10.95
N CYS A 208 -0.49 7.97 11.01
CA CYS A 208 -0.01 8.85 12.07
C CYS A 208 0.35 10.25 11.58
N GLN A 209 0.12 11.21 12.46
CA GLN A 209 0.85 12.46 12.48
C GLN A 209 2.10 12.26 13.33
N LEU A 210 3.27 12.59 12.78
CA LEU A 210 4.56 12.53 13.47
C LEU A 210 5.10 13.93 13.69
N ALA A 211 5.81 14.12 14.80
CA ALA A 211 6.66 15.28 15.06
C ALA A 211 8.11 14.83 15.29
N PHE A 212 9.03 15.64 14.83
CA PHE A 212 10.46 15.48 15.07
C PHE A 212 10.93 16.69 15.87
N ASN A 213 11.41 16.44 17.09
CA ASN A 213 11.88 17.46 18.03
C ASN A 213 13.34 17.17 18.37
N ASP A 214 14.25 17.89 17.71
CA ASP A 214 15.69 17.69 17.82
C ASP A 214 16.11 16.21 17.61
N LEU A 215 15.43 15.53 16.70
CA LEU A 215 15.66 14.12 16.37
C LEU A 215 17.06 13.98 15.76
N ARG A 216 17.97 13.36 16.48
CA ARG A 216 19.36 13.16 16.06
C ARG A 216 19.52 11.88 15.28
N VAL A 217 19.92 12.01 14.02
CA VAL A 217 20.13 10.87 13.11
C VAL A 217 21.60 10.84 12.68
N PRO A 218 22.35 9.77 12.93
CA PRO A 218 23.74 9.65 12.48
C PRO A 218 23.88 9.85 10.97
N ILE A 219 24.98 10.43 10.51
CA ILE A 219 25.26 10.58 9.06
C ILE A 219 25.27 9.22 8.38
N ALA A 220 25.68 8.16 9.07
CA ALA A 220 25.66 6.79 8.56
C ALA A 220 24.25 6.28 8.19
N ASN A 221 23.20 6.91 8.73
CA ASN A 221 21.81 6.58 8.42
C ASN A 221 21.23 7.45 7.30
N ARG A 222 21.98 8.38 6.69
CA ARG A 222 21.55 9.07 5.47
C ARG A 222 21.51 8.07 4.34
N LEU A 223 20.35 7.97 3.68
CA LEU A 223 20.13 7.07 2.56
C LEU A 223 20.51 7.76 1.24
N GLY A 224 21.43 7.19 0.50
CA GLY A 224 22.02 7.82 -0.69
C GLY A 224 22.85 9.05 -0.36
N GLU A 225 23.07 9.92 -1.35
CA GLU A 225 23.81 11.16 -1.15
C GLU A 225 22.88 12.31 -0.71
N GLU A 226 23.46 13.35 -0.11
CA GLU A 226 22.72 14.55 0.25
C GLU A 226 22.11 15.19 -0.99
N GLY A 227 20.82 15.56 -0.93
CA GLY A 227 20.08 16.12 -2.06
C GLY A 227 19.42 15.09 -2.98
N GLU A 228 19.61 13.77 -2.76
CA GLU A 228 18.98 12.73 -3.56
C GLU A 228 17.58 12.30 -3.06
N GLY A 229 17.13 12.80 -1.93
CA GLY A 229 15.89 12.34 -1.30
C GLY A 229 14.66 12.41 -2.22
N TYR A 230 14.49 13.46 -2.99
CA TYR A 230 13.37 13.56 -3.92
C TYR A 230 13.42 12.49 -5.03
N ARG A 231 14.61 12.16 -5.55
CA ARG A 231 14.82 11.10 -6.52
C ARG A 231 14.51 9.72 -5.90
N ILE A 232 14.98 9.50 -4.66
CA ILE A 232 14.72 8.27 -3.90
C ILE A 232 13.22 8.08 -3.68
N ALA A 233 12.51 9.14 -3.27
CA ALA A 233 11.06 9.09 -3.07
C ALA A 233 10.32 8.67 -4.36
N LEU A 234 10.57 9.34 -5.47
CA LEU A 234 9.86 9.07 -6.73
C LEU A 234 10.16 7.68 -7.31
N ALA A 235 11.41 7.20 -7.21
CA ALA A 235 11.82 5.89 -7.74
C ALA A 235 11.07 4.71 -7.09
N ASN A 236 10.63 4.87 -5.83
CA ASN A 236 9.95 3.82 -5.09
C ASN A 236 8.42 3.87 -5.22
N LEU A 237 7.85 5.04 -5.55
CA LEU A 237 6.39 5.19 -5.74
C LEU A 237 5.85 4.43 -6.97
N GLU A 238 6.67 4.08 -7.94
CA GLU A 238 6.26 3.28 -9.10
C GLU A 238 5.83 1.87 -8.66
N GLY A 239 6.65 1.20 -7.85
CA GLY A 239 6.31 -0.11 -7.29
C GLY A 239 5.09 -0.07 -6.36
N GLY A 240 4.97 0.99 -5.57
CA GLY A 240 3.82 1.20 -4.70
C GLY A 240 2.49 1.32 -5.45
N ARG A 241 2.47 1.97 -6.62
CA ARG A 241 1.26 2.05 -7.48
C ARG A 241 0.73 0.68 -7.90
N ILE A 242 1.64 -0.25 -8.24
CA ILE A 242 1.27 -1.64 -8.56
C ILE A 242 0.63 -2.30 -7.34
N GLY A 243 1.20 -2.14 -6.16
CA GLY A 243 0.65 -2.65 -4.91
C GLY A 243 -0.75 -2.11 -4.62
N ILE A 244 -0.95 -0.79 -4.71
CA ILE A 244 -2.27 -0.18 -4.48
C ILE A 244 -3.31 -0.62 -5.53
N ALA A 245 -2.90 -0.81 -6.78
CA ALA A 245 -3.79 -1.33 -7.81
C ALA A 245 -4.22 -2.78 -7.52
N ALA A 246 -3.29 -3.64 -7.08
CA ALA A 246 -3.57 -5.02 -6.67
C ALA A 246 -4.51 -5.05 -5.45
N GLN A 247 -4.25 -4.22 -4.44
CA GLN A 247 -5.09 -4.06 -3.26
C GLN A 247 -6.54 -3.67 -3.63
N ALA A 248 -6.70 -2.69 -4.51
CA ALA A 248 -8.01 -2.26 -4.97
C ALA A 248 -8.77 -3.40 -5.68
N VAL A 249 -8.09 -4.20 -6.52
CA VAL A 249 -8.67 -5.38 -7.17
C VAL A 249 -9.12 -6.41 -6.15
N GLY A 250 -8.30 -6.70 -5.13
CA GLY A 250 -8.63 -7.68 -4.09
C GLY A 250 -9.86 -7.28 -3.27
N MET A 251 -9.95 -6.02 -2.85
CA MET A 251 -11.13 -5.51 -2.14
C MET A 251 -12.38 -5.54 -3.03
N ALA A 252 -12.27 -5.16 -4.31
CA ALA A 252 -13.37 -5.25 -5.26
C ALA A 252 -13.84 -6.70 -5.47
N GLN A 253 -12.90 -7.64 -5.54
CA GLN A 253 -13.19 -9.08 -5.65
C GLN A 253 -13.99 -9.57 -4.43
N ALA A 254 -13.57 -9.22 -3.22
CA ALA A 254 -14.27 -9.60 -2.00
C ALA A 254 -15.70 -9.04 -1.93
N ALA A 255 -15.89 -7.78 -2.33
CA ALA A 255 -17.19 -7.15 -2.39
C ALA A 255 -18.10 -7.81 -3.44
N PHE A 256 -17.55 -8.13 -4.62
CA PHE A 256 -18.25 -8.86 -5.68
C PHE A 256 -18.69 -10.25 -5.22
N GLU A 257 -17.79 -11.02 -4.58
CA GLU A 257 -18.11 -12.37 -4.07
C GLU A 257 -19.24 -12.31 -3.05
N ALA A 258 -19.17 -11.39 -2.09
CA ALA A 258 -20.25 -11.22 -1.11
C ALA A 258 -21.60 -10.86 -1.76
N ALA A 259 -21.59 -10.00 -2.79
CA ALA A 259 -22.79 -9.62 -3.52
C ALA A 259 -23.34 -10.76 -4.36
N ARG A 260 -22.48 -11.54 -5.03
CA ARG A 260 -22.86 -12.70 -5.84
C ARG A 260 -23.50 -13.78 -4.97
N ASP A 261 -22.87 -14.12 -3.86
CA ASP A 261 -23.32 -15.18 -2.96
C ASP A 261 -24.65 -14.79 -2.32
N TYR A 262 -24.78 -13.56 -1.83
CA TYR A 262 -26.05 -13.04 -1.34
C TYR A 262 -27.16 -13.05 -2.41
N ALA A 263 -26.84 -12.68 -3.64
CA ALA A 263 -27.81 -12.66 -4.73
C ALA A 263 -28.30 -14.07 -5.12
N GLY A 264 -27.48 -15.11 -4.92
CA GLY A 264 -27.84 -16.50 -5.13
C GLY A 264 -28.77 -17.06 -4.06
N GLU A 265 -28.72 -16.52 -2.83
CA GLU A 265 -29.52 -16.99 -1.69
C GLU A 265 -30.77 -16.15 -1.44
N ARG A 266 -30.69 -14.83 -1.67
CA ARG A 266 -31.79 -13.91 -1.39
C ARG A 266 -32.90 -14.04 -2.44
N GLU A 267 -34.10 -14.35 -1.98
CA GLU A 267 -35.28 -14.42 -2.84
C GLU A 267 -36.10 -13.13 -2.81
N ALA A 268 -36.59 -12.72 -3.97
CA ALA A 268 -37.57 -11.68 -4.17
C ALA A 268 -38.38 -11.97 -5.43
N PHE A 269 -39.67 -11.65 -5.43
CA PHE A 269 -40.60 -11.93 -6.53
C PHE A 269 -40.59 -13.42 -6.95
N GLY A 270 -40.48 -14.32 -5.97
CA GLY A 270 -40.62 -15.78 -6.14
C GLY A 270 -39.37 -16.51 -6.68
N LYS A 271 -38.19 -15.87 -6.70
CA LYS A 271 -36.93 -16.49 -7.15
C LYS A 271 -35.71 -15.78 -6.55
N PRO A 272 -34.52 -16.42 -6.59
CA PRO A 272 -33.27 -15.75 -6.24
C PRO A 272 -33.07 -14.46 -7.01
N ILE A 273 -32.58 -13.40 -6.33
CA ILE A 273 -32.42 -12.10 -7.00
C ILE A 273 -31.39 -12.13 -8.13
N LEU A 274 -30.47 -13.07 -8.11
CA LEU A 274 -29.51 -13.34 -9.20
C LEU A 274 -30.20 -13.63 -10.54
N GLU A 275 -31.40 -14.21 -10.54
CA GLU A 275 -32.16 -14.55 -11.74
C GLU A 275 -32.91 -13.34 -12.36
N HIS A 276 -32.89 -12.18 -11.71
CA HIS A 276 -33.37 -10.94 -12.28
C HIS A 276 -32.30 -10.27 -13.13
N GLN A 277 -32.61 -9.97 -14.40
CA GLN A 277 -31.66 -9.41 -15.38
C GLN A 277 -30.88 -8.20 -14.84
N ALA A 278 -31.57 -7.28 -14.15
CA ALA A 278 -30.91 -6.07 -13.62
C ALA A 278 -29.81 -6.41 -12.58
N VAL A 279 -29.98 -7.46 -11.78
CA VAL A 279 -28.99 -7.93 -10.81
C VAL A 279 -27.89 -8.71 -11.53
N ALA A 280 -28.26 -9.64 -12.41
CA ALA A 280 -27.33 -10.44 -13.19
C ALA A 280 -26.38 -9.57 -14.03
N PHE A 281 -26.90 -8.52 -14.70
CA PHE A 281 -26.10 -7.59 -15.51
C PHE A 281 -25.16 -6.76 -14.64
N ARG A 282 -25.62 -6.28 -13.49
CA ARG A 282 -24.74 -5.57 -12.53
C ARG A 282 -23.57 -6.44 -12.11
N LEU A 283 -23.83 -7.71 -11.74
CA LEU A 283 -22.77 -8.64 -11.33
C LEU A 283 -21.83 -8.98 -12.51
N ALA A 284 -22.35 -9.12 -13.74
CA ALA A 284 -21.54 -9.32 -14.93
C ALA A 284 -20.60 -8.13 -15.21
N ASP A 285 -21.10 -6.90 -15.06
CA ASP A 285 -20.31 -5.68 -15.21
C ASP A 285 -19.22 -5.60 -14.14
N MET A 286 -19.54 -5.92 -12.87
CA MET A 286 -18.56 -5.96 -11.79
C MET A 286 -17.44 -6.96 -12.09
N ALA A 287 -17.79 -8.19 -12.47
CA ALA A 287 -16.84 -9.25 -12.83
C ALA A 287 -15.93 -8.84 -13.99
N THR A 288 -16.50 -8.23 -15.03
CA THR A 288 -15.78 -7.76 -16.23
C THR A 288 -14.76 -6.68 -15.85
N GLN A 289 -15.16 -5.68 -15.08
CA GLN A 289 -14.30 -4.58 -14.66
C GLN A 289 -13.15 -5.06 -13.77
N ILE A 290 -13.41 -5.98 -12.83
CA ILE A 290 -12.38 -6.62 -12.01
C ILE A 290 -11.37 -7.37 -12.89
N ALA A 291 -11.85 -8.14 -13.87
CA ALA A 291 -10.98 -8.89 -14.77
C ALA A 291 -10.05 -7.97 -15.58
N VAL A 292 -10.58 -6.85 -16.10
CA VAL A 292 -9.78 -5.84 -16.83
C VAL A 292 -8.71 -5.24 -15.90
N ALA A 293 -9.10 -4.78 -14.71
CA ALA A 293 -8.17 -4.18 -13.76
C ALA A 293 -7.05 -5.14 -13.37
N ARG A 294 -7.37 -6.41 -13.10
CA ARG A 294 -6.41 -7.47 -12.78
C ARG A 294 -5.39 -7.67 -13.90
N GLN A 295 -5.80 -7.62 -15.17
CA GLN A 295 -4.86 -7.73 -16.29
C GLN A 295 -3.92 -6.52 -16.37
N MET A 296 -4.42 -5.31 -16.12
CA MET A 296 -3.58 -4.11 -16.08
C MET A 296 -2.54 -4.18 -14.96
N VAL A 297 -2.93 -4.62 -13.76
CA VAL A 297 -2.01 -4.83 -12.63
C VAL A 297 -0.93 -5.85 -12.98
N ARG A 298 -1.31 -7.01 -13.50
CA ARG A 298 -0.37 -8.07 -13.88
C ARG A 298 0.57 -7.63 -14.99
N HIS A 299 0.10 -6.83 -15.93
CA HIS A 299 0.94 -6.28 -17.00
C HIS A 299 2.00 -5.33 -16.44
N ALA A 300 1.61 -4.36 -15.60
CA ALA A 300 2.54 -3.44 -14.96
C ALA A 300 3.56 -4.17 -14.07
N ALA A 301 3.11 -5.18 -13.30
CA ALA A 301 3.98 -6.01 -12.48
C ALA A 301 5.00 -6.79 -13.32
N ALA A 302 4.58 -7.37 -14.44
CA ALA A 302 5.46 -8.11 -15.35
C ALA A 302 6.51 -7.22 -16.04
N LEU A 303 6.15 -5.99 -16.39
CA LEU A 303 7.12 -5.03 -16.91
C LEU A 303 8.18 -4.70 -15.86
N ARG A 304 7.76 -4.46 -14.63
CA ARG A 304 8.66 -4.17 -13.52
C ARG A 304 9.58 -5.34 -13.20
N GLU A 305 9.04 -6.56 -13.17
CA GLU A 305 9.81 -7.80 -12.96
C GLU A 305 10.85 -8.02 -14.07
N ALA A 306 10.51 -7.66 -15.30
CA ALA A 306 11.44 -7.71 -16.44
C ALA A 306 12.42 -6.52 -16.49
N CYS A 307 12.52 -5.70 -15.45
CA CYS A 307 13.34 -4.48 -15.40
C CYS A 307 13.06 -3.50 -16.56
N LYS A 308 11.83 -3.48 -17.08
CA LYS A 308 11.37 -2.54 -18.10
C LYS A 308 10.72 -1.31 -17.48
N PRO A 309 10.73 -0.15 -18.14
CA PRO A 309 9.95 1.01 -17.70
C PRO A 309 8.48 0.62 -17.54
N ALA A 310 7.88 0.96 -16.39
CA ALA A 310 6.51 0.59 -16.04
C ALA A 310 5.73 1.77 -15.43
N LEU A 311 6.30 2.97 -15.42
CA LEU A 311 5.72 4.14 -14.78
C LEU A 311 4.31 4.48 -15.30
N VAL A 312 4.11 4.43 -16.59
CA VAL A 312 2.83 4.77 -17.24
C VAL A 312 1.80 3.67 -16.99
N GLU A 313 2.19 2.42 -17.21
CA GLU A 313 1.34 1.24 -17.01
C GLU A 313 0.94 1.08 -15.53
N ALA A 314 1.84 1.31 -14.60
CA ALA A 314 1.56 1.32 -13.16
C ALA A 314 0.59 2.45 -12.79
N SER A 315 0.75 3.65 -13.40
CA SER A 315 -0.16 4.77 -13.18
C SER A 315 -1.54 4.49 -13.77
N MET A 316 -1.63 3.91 -14.97
CA MET A 316 -2.89 3.49 -15.59
C MET A 316 -3.58 2.40 -14.78
N ALA A 317 -2.84 1.39 -14.33
CA ALA A 317 -3.35 0.31 -13.50
C ALA A 317 -3.92 0.85 -12.18
N LYS A 318 -3.17 1.72 -11.50
CA LYS A 318 -3.60 2.33 -10.23
C LYS A 318 -4.85 3.21 -10.40
N LEU A 319 -4.87 4.05 -11.42
CA LEU A 319 -5.99 4.92 -11.73
C LEU A 319 -7.26 4.10 -12.00
N PHE A 320 -7.18 3.16 -12.93
CA PHE A 320 -8.33 2.35 -13.33
C PHE A 320 -8.80 1.46 -12.18
N ALA A 321 -7.90 0.70 -11.53
CA ALA A 321 -8.26 -0.24 -10.48
C ALA A 321 -8.91 0.46 -9.28
N SER A 322 -8.38 1.60 -8.82
CA SER A 322 -8.93 2.30 -7.67
C SER A 322 -10.31 2.92 -7.93
N GLU A 323 -10.53 3.50 -9.10
CA GLU A 323 -11.84 4.06 -9.48
C GLU A 323 -12.88 2.97 -9.78
N MET A 324 -12.44 1.88 -10.39
CA MET A 324 -13.27 0.68 -10.63
C MET A 324 -13.71 0.07 -9.31
N ALA A 325 -12.78 -0.12 -8.37
CA ALA A 325 -13.06 -0.79 -7.12
C ALA A 325 -14.10 -0.07 -6.26
N GLU A 326 -14.07 1.27 -6.19
CA GLU A 326 -15.12 2.04 -5.51
C GLU A 326 -16.49 1.80 -6.14
N LYS A 327 -16.60 1.80 -7.49
CA LYS A 327 -17.84 1.53 -8.20
C LYS A 327 -18.35 0.12 -7.93
N VAL A 328 -17.47 -0.88 -7.94
CA VAL A 328 -17.81 -2.27 -7.66
C VAL A 328 -18.30 -2.44 -6.22
N CYS A 329 -17.60 -1.84 -5.24
CA CYS A 329 -18.02 -1.90 -3.84
C CYS A 329 -19.37 -1.21 -3.61
N SER A 330 -19.62 -0.06 -4.27
CA SER A 330 -20.92 0.60 -4.26
C SER A 330 -22.03 -0.27 -4.89
N ALA A 331 -21.75 -0.93 -6.01
CA ALA A 331 -22.67 -1.85 -6.66
C ALA A 331 -22.94 -3.10 -5.79
N ALA A 332 -21.97 -3.56 -5.02
CA ALA A 332 -22.15 -4.64 -4.05
C ALA A 332 -23.13 -4.24 -2.94
N ILE A 333 -22.95 -3.05 -2.33
CA ILE A 333 -23.92 -2.50 -1.36
C ILE A 333 -25.31 -2.44 -1.96
N GLN A 334 -25.44 -1.91 -3.19
CA GLN A 334 -26.72 -1.82 -3.89
C GLN A 334 -27.35 -3.19 -4.15
N THR A 335 -26.55 -4.23 -4.38
CA THR A 335 -27.04 -5.61 -4.60
C THR A 335 -27.61 -6.23 -3.32
N LEU A 336 -26.98 -5.97 -2.17
CA LEU A 336 -27.49 -6.41 -0.87
C LEU A 336 -28.70 -5.55 -0.40
N GLY A 337 -28.92 -4.39 -0.97
CA GLY A 337 -29.99 -3.46 -0.57
C GLY A 337 -29.80 -2.99 0.88
N GLY A 338 -30.86 -3.00 1.68
CA GLY A 338 -30.80 -2.57 3.08
C GLY A 338 -29.75 -3.32 3.92
N TYR A 339 -29.53 -4.58 3.66
CA TYR A 339 -28.49 -5.38 4.33
C TYR A 339 -27.06 -4.91 3.99
N GLY A 340 -26.84 -4.42 2.79
CA GLY A 340 -25.53 -3.84 2.39
C GLY A 340 -25.17 -2.56 3.14
N TYR A 341 -26.12 -1.93 3.82
CA TYR A 341 -25.91 -0.72 4.63
C TYR A 341 -25.67 -1.02 6.12
N LEU A 342 -25.73 -2.30 6.51
CA LEU A 342 -25.56 -2.76 7.88
C LEU A 342 -24.13 -3.28 8.10
N ARG A 343 -23.59 -3.02 9.30
CA ARG A 343 -22.24 -3.47 9.68
C ARG A 343 -22.10 -5.01 9.83
N ASP A 344 -23.20 -5.73 9.90
CA ASP A 344 -23.22 -7.20 9.95
C ASP A 344 -22.79 -7.84 8.60
N PHE A 345 -22.69 -7.03 7.53
CA PHE A 345 -22.28 -7.46 6.20
C PHE A 345 -20.98 -6.78 5.78
N PRO A 346 -20.05 -7.48 5.12
CA PRO A 346 -18.70 -6.97 4.89
C PRO A 346 -18.63 -5.82 3.87
N VAL A 347 -19.64 -5.65 3.02
CA VAL A 347 -19.59 -4.76 1.85
C VAL A 347 -19.48 -3.28 2.21
N GLU A 348 -20.07 -2.84 3.34
CA GLU A 348 -19.98 -1.46 3.80
C GLU A 348 -18.56 -1.13 4.27
N ARG A 349 -17.91 -2.05 5.02
CA ARG A 349 -16.52 -1.92 5.46
C ARG A 349 -15.58 -1.87 4.27
N ILE A 350 -15.73 -2.82 3.34
CA ILE A 350 -14.90 -2.87 2.12
C ILE A 350 -15.06 -1.58 1.30
N TYR A 351 -16.27 -1.01 1.20
CA TYR A 351 -16.50 0.27 0.54
C TYR A 351 -15.77 1.43 1.22
N ARG A 352 -15.76 1.48 2.56
CA ARG A 352 -15.00 2.47 3.32
C ARG A 352 -13.48 2.30 3.11
N ASP A 353 -13.02 1.07 3.14
CA ASP A 353 -11.60 0.73 3.02
C ASP A 353 -11.03 1.05 1.63
N VAL A 354 -11.78 0.77 0.57
CA VAL A 354 -11.29 0.93 -0.80
C VAL A 354 -11.15 2.40 -1.20
N ARG A 355 -11.89 3.30 -0.54
CA ARG A 355 -11.94 4.71 -0.95
C ARG A 355 -10.58 5.40 -0.92
N VAL A 356 -9.70 5.03 0.01
CA VAL A 356 -8.37 5.62 0.13
C VAL A 356 -7.45 5.26 -1.04
N CYS A 357 -7.71 4.17 -1.78
CA CYS A 357 -6.90 3.76 -2.93
C CYS A 357 -6.83 4.82 -4.05
N GLN A 358 -7.78 5.74 -4.11
CA GLN A 358 -7.75 6.88 -5.05
C GLN A 358 -6.94 8.07 -4.54
N ILE A 359 -6.50 8.05 -3.28
CA ILE A 359 -5.90 9.19 -2.58
C ILE A 359 -4.41 8.99 -2.34
N TYR A 360 -4.02 7.92 -1.65
CA TYR A 360 -2.62 7.70 -1.27
C TYR A 360 -1.76 7.19 -2.44
N GLU A 361 -0.45 7.26 -2.27
CA GLU A 361 0.56 6.95 -3.30
C GLU A 361 0.35 7.68 -4.64
N GLY A 362 -0.08 8.92 -4.53
CA GLY A 362 -0.46 9.79 -5.63
C GLY A 362 -1.95 9.66 -5.97
N THR A 363 -2.69 10.76 -5.82
CA THR A 363 -4.13 10.80 -6.11
C THR A 363 -4.44 10.39 -7.54
N SER A 364 -5.71 10.07 -7.84
CA SER A 364 -6.16 9.82 -9.22
C SER A 364 -5.77 10.95 -10.17
N ASP A 365 -5.76 12.20 -9.71
CA ASP A 365 -5.34 13.34 -10.52
C ASP A 365 -3.84 13.35 -10.79
N ILE A 366 -3.02 12.94 -9.81
CA ILE A 366 -1.57 12.76 -10.01
C ILE A 366 -1.30 11.62 -11.00
N GLN A 367 -2.06 10.51 -10.96
CA GLN A 367 -1.92 9.45 -11.97
C GLN A 367 -2.23 9.98 -13.37
N ARG A 368 -3.33 10.75 -13.54
CA ARG A 368 -3.68 11.41 -14.81
C ARG A 368 -2.58 12.35 -15.27
N LEU A 369 -1.99 13.13 -14.37
CA LEU A 369 -0.88 14.03 -14.68
C LEU A 369 0.36 13.27 -15.19
N VAL A 370 0.71 12.15 -14.54
CA VAL A 370 1.83 11.29 -14.99
C VAL A 370 1.55 10.70 -16.37
N ILE A 371 0.38 10.14 -16.59
CA ILE A 371 -0.04 9.59 -17.89
C ILE A 371 0.02 10.68 -18.97
N ALA A 372 -0.58 11.85 -18.69
CA ALA A 372 -0.65 12.94 -19.65
C ALA A 372 0.74 13.46 -20.08
N ARG A 373 1.70 13.49 -19.20
CA ARG A 373 3.09 13.91 -19.51
C ARG A 373 3.83 12.93 -20.43
N ASN A 374 3.38 11.68 -20.47
CA ASN A 374 4.01 10.61 -21.26
C ASN A 374 3.15 10.19 -22.49
N LEU A 375 2.11 10.93 -22.86
CA LEU A 375 1.20 10.57 -23.98
C LEU A 375 1.93 10.39 -25.32
N GLN A 376 3.00 11.16 -25.56
CA GLN A 376 3.77 11.07 -26.82
C GLN A 376 4.64 9.78 -26.90
N GLU A 377 4.91 9.14 -25.77
CA GLU A 377 5.68 7.90 -25.68
C GLU A 377 4.80 6.65 -25.77
N LEU A 378 3.48 6.83 -25.64
CA LEU A 378 2.50 5.75 -25.80
C LEU A 378 2.35 5.39 -27.29
N LYS A 379 2.64 4.14 -27.65
CA LYS A 379 2.48 3.58 -28.99
C LYS A 379 1.15 2.84 -29.13
#